data_876722f9f53b9d01797787b18e0d9fad
#
_entry.id   876722f9f53b9d01797787b18e0d9fad
#
_cell.length_a   1.000
_cell.length_b   1.000
_cell.length_c   1.000
_cell.angle_alpha   90.00
_cell.angle_beta   90.00
_cell.angle_gamma   90.00
#
_symmetry.space_group_name_H-M   'P 1'
#
loop_
_entity.id
_entity.type
_entity.pdbx_description
1 polymer ?
#
loop_
_entity_poly.entity_id
_entity_poly.type
_entity_poly.pdbx_seq_one_letter_code
_entity_poly.pdbx_strand_id
1 'polypeptide(L)'
;MGFKDRILRTSHEELDLQLREFKKRHNKLKPLMDNGSIELLHFSDSIIVVAHKADIFTLNRLVKIATILLQIGLESQFAMKGAIARGKITFNPIDQLYFGQALVDAYLMEEELKFYGVAFHHSAEKLVIEALERMYYPGSKKIRIYYPIHECSIPLKTCKCKHYLIAWHKLNTALSQDDITEDSKNWLANMNLTVSGGPRVYVDNTITIIDEINKTPKIESIEKHRVKTAEIKRKKHKERLEKKIKKDKNKGKHKSSHK
;
A
#
# COMPACT_ATOMS: atom_id res chain seq x y z
N MET A 1 -15.95 -12.28 6.69
CA MET A 1 -16.16 -13.64 6.13
C MET A 1 -15.21 -13.77 4.94
N GLY A 2 -14.32 -14.75 4.95
CA GLY A 2 -13.41 -14.98 3.82
C GLY A 2 -14.17 -15.48 2.59
N PHE A 3 -13.58 -15.37 1.41
CA PHE A 3 -14.19 -15.82 0.15
C PHE A 3 -14.61 -17.30 0.21
N LYS A 4 -13.74 -18.16 0.79
CA LYS A 4 -14.05 -19.56 1.03
C LYS A 4 -15.32 -19.78 1.85
N ASP A 5 -15.50 -19.04 2.95
CA ASP A 5 -16.69 -19.15 3.78
C ASP A 5 -17.95 -18.71 3.03
N ARG A 6 -17.82 -17.74 2.11
CA ARG A 6 -18.93 -17.30 1.26
C ARG A 6 -19.32 -18.39 0.26
N ILE A 7 -18.36 -19.01 -0.42
CA ILE A 7 -18.64 -20.14 -1.31
C ILE A 7 -19.42 -21.24 -0.60
N LEU A 8 -19.11 -21.49 0.67
CA LEU A 8 -19.77 -22.55 1.46
C LEU A 8 -21.17 -22.19 1.98
N ARG A 9 -21.50 -20.90 2.05
CA ARG A 9 -22.73 -20.40 2.73
C ARG A 9 -23.71 -19.66 1.83
N THR A 10 -23.30 -19.32 0.61
CA THR A 10 -24.11 -18.57 -0.35
C THR A 10 -24.38 -19.45 -1.56
N SER A 11 -25.57 -19.35 -2.17
CA SER A 11 -25.84 -20.10 -3.40
C SER A 11 -24.90 -19.64 -4.52
N HIS A 12 -24.66 -20.53 -5.49
CA HIS A 12 -23.79 -20.21 -6.61
C HIS A 12 -24.29 -19.01 -7.41
N GLU A 13 -25.60 -18.94 -7.64
CA GLU A 13 -26.28 -17.89 -8.39
C GLU A 13 -26.15 -16.52 -7.68
N GLU A 14 -26.33 -16.49 -6.37
CA GLU A 14 -26.20 -15.27 -5.58
C GLU A 14 -24.75 -14.79 -5.54
N LEU A 15 -23.80 -15.70 -5.37
CA LEU A 15 -22.37 -15.38 -5.38
C LEU A 15 -21.93 -14.86 -6.76
N ASP A 16 -22.38 -15.47 -7.86
CA ASP A 16 -22.08 -15.01 -9.21
C ASP A 16 -22.63 -13.60 -9.44
N LEU A 17 -23.86 -13.32 -8.99
CA LEU A 17 -24.44 -11.97 -9.08
C LEU A 17 -23.61 -10.94 -8.30
N GLN A 18 -23.22 -11.26 -7.07
CA GLN A 18 -22.39 -10.37 -6.24
C GLN A 18 -21.02 -10.10 -6.88
N LEU A 19 -20.37 -11.13 -7.44
CA LEU A 19 -19.09 -10.99 -8.11
C LEU A 19 -19.19 -10.18 -9.41
N ARG A 20 -20.28 -10.34 -10.17
CA ARG A 20 -20.54 -9.52 -11.37
C ARG A 20 -20.74 -8.05 -11.01
N GLU A 21 -21.50 -7.75 -9.95
CA GLU A 21 -21.67 -6.39 -9.47
C GLU A 21 -20.35 -5.79 -8.96
N PHE A 22 -19.57 -6.54 -8.21
CA PHE A 22 -18.22 -6.15 -7.81
C PHE A 22 -17.35 -5.85 -9.04
N LYS A 23 -17.37 -6.71 -10.07
CA LYS A 23 -16.63 -6.53 -11.33
C LYS A 23 -17.12 -5.32 -12.14
N LYS A 24 -18.41 -5.03 -12.20
CA LYS A 24 -18.95 -3.81 -12.85
C LYS A 24 -18.40 -2.53 -12.22
N ARG A 25 -18.26 -2.51 -10.90
CA ARG A 25 -17.69 -1.36 -10.17
C ARG A 25 -16.21 -1.15 -10.49
N HIS A 26 -15.48 -2.18 -10.92
CA HIS A 26 -14.09 -2.06 -11.40
C HIS A 26 -13.95 -1.19 -12.64
N ASN A 27 -15.02 -0.92 -13.39
CA ASN A 27 -14.96 0.02 -14.50
C ASN A 27 -14.53 1.43 -14.06
N LYS A 28 -14.73 1.79 -12.77
CA LYS A 28 -14.21 3.03 -12.19
C LYS A 28 -12.67 3.09 -12.17
N LEU A 29 -11.98 1.94 -12.30
CA LEU A 29 -10.52 1.85 -12.33
C LEU A 29 -9.93 2.14 -13.72
N LYS A 30 -10.72 1.99 -14.80
CA LYS A 30 -10.23 2.16 -16.17
C LYS A 30 -9.45 3.45 -16.40
N PRO A 31 -9.91 4.64 -15.95
CA PRO A 31 -9.17 5.89 -16.14
C PRO A 31 -7.81 5.93 -15.42
N LEU A 32 -7.64 5.10 -14.38
CA LEU A 32 -6.38 4.99 -13.63
C LEU A 32 -5.41 4.01 -14.27
N MET A 33 -5.91 3.13 -15.13
CA MET A 33 -5.16 2.08 -15.83
C MET A 33 -4.76 2.50 -17.25
N ASP A 34 -5.27 3.63 -17.75
CA ASP A 34 -5.01 4.12 -19.11
C ASP A 34 -3.52 4.22 -19.43
N ASN A 35 -3.17 3.90 -20.68
CA ASN A 35 -1.83 3.87 -21.28
C ASN A 35 -0.98 2.63 -21.01
N GLY A 36 -1.54 1.49 -20.56
CA GLY A 36 -0.78 0.25 -20.37
C GLY A 36 0.30 0.31 -19.30
N SER A 37 0.30 1.36 -18.45
CA SER A 37 1.27 1.51 -17.36
C SER A 37 0.91 0.71 -16.11
N ILE A 38 -0.35 0.32 -16.00
CA ILE A 38 -0.89 -0.50 -14.91
C ILE A 38 -1.83 -1.54 -15.50
N GLU A 39 -1.63 -2.77 -15.13
CA GLU A 39 -2.45 -3.92 -15.50
C GLU A 39 -3.07 -4.56 -14.27
N LEU A 40 -4.24 -5.17 -14.47
CA LEU A 40 -5.01 -5.83 -13.41
C LEU A 40 -5.41 -7.22 -13.87
N LEU A 41 -5.11 -8.21 -13.05
CA LEU A 41 -5.47 -9.61 -13.23
C LEU A 41 -6.34 -10.06 -12.06
N HIS A 42 -7.47 -10.69 -12.38
CA HIS A 42 -8.29 -11.42 -11.42
C HIS A 42 -8.00 -12.91 -11.52
N PHE A 43 -7.66 -13.52 -10.43
CA PHE A 43 -7.48 -14.95 -10.33
C PHE A 43 -8.11 -15.46 -9.04
N SER A 44 -9.18 -16.24 -9.17
CA SER A 44 -9.96 -16.73 -8.02
C SER A 44 -10.44 -15.56 -7.12
N ASP A 45 -10.05 -15.56 -5.87
CA ASP A 45 -10.30 -14.50 -4.88
C ASP A 45 -9.19 -13.46 -4.78
N SER A 46 -8.21 -13.53 -5.66
CA SER A 46 -7.06 -12.64 -5.67
C SER A 46 -7.13 -11.62 -6.80
N ILE A 47 -6.70 -10.40 -6.51
CA ILE A 47 -6.55 -9.32 -7.47
C ILE A 47 -5.08 -8.89 -7.50
N ILE A 48 -4.43 -9.08 -8.64
CA ILE A 48 -3.05 -8.67 -8.85
C ILE A 48 -3.06 -7.39 -9.67
N VAL A 49 -2.44 -6.32 -9.16
CA VAL A 49 -2.27 -5.05 -9.86
C VAL A 49 -0.80 -4.83 -10.08
N VAL A 50 -0.39 -4.78 -11.34
CA VAL A 50 1.01 -4.63 -11.73
C VAL A 50 1.22 -3.26 -12.36
N ALA A 51 2.22 -2.55 -11.85
CA ALA A 51 2.70 -1.30 -12.39
C ALA A 51 4.08 -1.50 -13.05
N HIS A 52 4.17 -1.20 -14.34
CA HIS A 52 5.42 -1.40 -15.12
C HIS A 52 6.49 -0.34 -14.83
N LYS A 53 6.14 0.75 -14.13
CA LYS A 53 7.07 1.80 -13.72
C LYS A 53 7.02 2.02 -12.21
N ALA A 54 8.20 2.11 -11.61
CA ALA A 54 8.33 2.37 -10.17
C ALA A 54 8.64 3.86 -9.92
N ASP A 55 7.72 4.73 -10.29
CA ASP A 55 7.78 6.17 -10.05
C ASP A 55 6.62 6.67 -9.17
N ILE A 56 6.72 7.91 -8.73
CA ILE A 56 5.76 8.53 -7.81
C ILE A 56 4.36 8.68 -8.41
N PHE A 57 4.26 8.93 -9.72
CA PHE A 57 2.97 9.06 -10.40
C PHE A 57 2.25 7.71 -10.47
N THR A 58 2.99 6.67 -10.78
CA THR A 58 2.48 5.30 -10.82
C THR A 58 2.12 4.81 -9.41
N LEU A 59 2.93 5.13 -8.39
CA LEU A 59 2.58 4.86 -7.00
C LEU A 59 1.25 5.51 -6.61
N ASN A 60 1.04 6.78 -6.98
CA ASN A 60 -0.23 7.47 -6.70
C ASN A 60 -1.44 6.77 -7.34
N ARG A 61 -1.28 6.28 -8.56
CA ARG A 61 -2.34 5.49 -9.23
C ARG A 61 -2.59 4.17 -8.51
N LEU A 62 -1.54 3.44 -8.12
CA LEU A 62 -1.66 2.20 -7.34
C LEU A 62 -2.39 2.42 -6.02
N VAL A 63 -2.05 3.49 -5.29
CA VAL A 63 -2.72 3.85 -4.03
C VAL A 63 -4.20 4.13 -4.26
N LYS A 64 -4.56 4.86 -5.32
CA LYS A 64 -5.95 5.12 -5.68
C LYS A 64 -6.69 3.84 -6.06
N ILE A 65 -6.09 2.99 -6.88
CA ILE A 65 -6.68 1.71 -7.28
C ILE A 65 -6.93 0.83 -6.04
N ALA A 66 -5.93 0.68 -5.18
CA ALA A 66 -6.06 -0.09 -3.95
C ALA A 66 -7.14 0.48 -3.02
N THR A 67 -7.21 1.81 -2.89
CA THR A 67 -8.27 2.48 -2.11
C THR A 67 -9.66 2.16 -2.67
N ILE A 68 -9.86 2.30 -3.97
CA ILE A 68 -11.15 2.01 -4.62
C ILE A 68 -11.53 0.54 -4.44
N LEU A 69 -10.59 -0.37 -4.63
CA LEU A 69 -10.83 -1.81 -4.43
C LEU A 69 -11.26 -2.12 -3.01
N LEU A 70 -10.55 -1.57 -2.00
CA LEU A 70 -10.90 -1.76 -0.59
C LEU A 70 -12.29 -1.21 -0.27
N GLN A 71 -12.64 -0.02 -0.75
CA GLN A 71 -13.94 0.60 -0.53
C GLN A 71 -15.06 -0.22 -1.18
N ILE A 72 -14.93 -0.56 -2.46
CA ILE A 72 -15.91 -1.40 -3.16
C ILE A 72 -16.05 -2.76 -2.46
N GLY A 73 -14.92 -3.34 -2.03
CA GLY A 73 -14.92 -4.60 -1.30
C GLY A 73 -15.73 -4.53 -0.02
N LEU A 74 -15.49 -3.53 0.81
CA LEU A 74 -16.21 -3.37 2.09
C LEU A 74 -17.70 -3.07 1.88
N GLU A 75 -18.05 -2.18 0.95
CA GLU A 75 -19.45 -1.91 0.57
C GLU A 75 -20.16 -3.20 0.12
N SER A 76 -19.46 -4.07 -0.58
CA SER A 76 -19.97 -5.36 -1.06
C SER A 76 -19.79 -6.50 -0.05
N GLN A 77 -19.36 -6.19 1.18
CA GLN A 77 -19.02 -7.15 2.24
C GLN A 77 -17.91 -8.16 1.86
N PHE A 78 -17.08 -7.83 0.86
CA PHE A 78 -15.86 -8.55 0.51
C PHE A 78 -14.65 -7.81 1.08
N ALA A 79 -14.40 -7.97 2.37
CA ALA A 79 -13.23 -7.37 2.98
C ALA A 79 -11.95 -7.98 2.40
N MET A 80 -11.03 -7.10 2.03
CA MET A 80 -9.78 -7.48 1.37
C MET A 80 -8.58 -7.00 2.18
N LYS A 81 -7.51 -7.74 2.06
CA LYS A 81 -6.17 -7.33 2.50
C LYS A 81 -5.20 -7.45 1.33
N GLY A 82 -4.10 -6.73 1.39
CA GLY A 82 -3.12 -6.76 0.32
C GLY A 82 -1.79 -6.12 0.71
N ALA A 83 -0.81 -6.26 -0.16
CA ALA A 83 0.48 -5.60 0.00
C ALA A 83 0.99 -5.02 -1.31
N ILE A 84 1.78 -3.96 -1.21
CA ILE A 84 2.49 -3.35 -2.34
C ILE A 84 3.98 -3.61 -2.16
N ALA A 85 4.58 -4.30 -3.11
CA ALA A 85 6.01 -4.57 -3.16
C ALA A 85 6.63 -4.00 -4.44
N ARG A 86 7.94 -3.79 -4.43
CA ARG A 86 8.72 -3.30 -5.57
C ARG A 86 9.86 -4.26 -5.88
N GLY A 87 9.94 -4.69 -7.12
CA GLY A 87 11.00 -5.61 -7.56
C GLY A 87 10.84 -6.00 -9.02
N LYS A 88 11.65 -6.94 -9.45
CA LYS A 88 11.51 -7.53 -10.79
C LYS A 88 10.25 -8.39 -10.83
N ILE A 89 9.49 -8.26 -11.91
CA ILE A 89 8.32 -9.08 -12.20
C ILE A 89 8.22 -9.33 -13.70
N THR A 90 7.88 -10.56 -14.08
CA THR A 90 7.40 -10.91 -15.40
C THR A 90 5.89 -10.94 -15.35
N PHE A 91 5.24 -10.14 -16.17
CA PHE A 91 3.80 -10.08 -16.30
C PHE A 91 3.47 -10.15 -17.79
N ASN A 92 3.12 -11.33 -18.26
CA ASN A 92 2.80 -11.60 -19.67
C ASN A 92 1.42 -12.25 -19.75
N PRO A 93 0.36 -11.46 -20.03
CA PRO A 93 -1.00 -11.99 -20.15
C PRO A 93 -1.21 -12.93 -21.35
N ILE A 94 -0.42 -12.75 -22.41
CA ILE A 94 -0.54 -13.57 -23.64
C ILE A 94 -0.12 -15.01 -23.37
N ASP A 95 1.04 -15.19 -22.74
CA ASP A 95 1.58 -16.51 -22.39
C ASP A 95 1.12 -16.97 -21.00
N GLN A 96 0.30 -16.18 -20.30
CA GLN A 96 -0.16 -16.43 -18.92
C GLN A 96 1.00 -16.63 -17.92
N LEU A 97 2.10 -15.92 -18.10
CA LEU A 97 3.29 -16.01 -17.27
C LEU A 97 3.34 -14.84 -16.27
N TYR A 98 3.22 -15.17 -14.99
CA TYR A 98 3.17 -14.19 -13.89
C TYR A 98 4.11 -14.66 -12.76
N PHE A 99 5.32 -14.11 -12.69
CA PHE A 99 6.29 -14.48 -11.66
C PHE A 99 7.31 -13.37 -11.40
N GLY A 100 7.93 -13.39 -10.23
CA GLY A 100 9.02 -12.50 -9.88
C GLY A 100 9.02 -12.14 -8.40
N GLN A 101 10.13 -11.54 -7.97
CA GLN A 101 10.36 -11.20 -6.57
C GLN A 101 9.27 -10.29 -6.01
N ALA A 102 8.83 -9.26 -6.75
CA ALA A 102 7.80 -8.34 -6.29
C ALA A 102 6.47 -9.05 -5.99
N LEU A 103 6.10 -10.07 -6.79
CA LEU A 103 4.88 -10.84 -6.57
C LEU A 103 4.99 -11.69 -5.30
N VAL A 104 6.12 -12.36 -5.10
CA VAL A 104 6.39 -13.18 -3.90
C VAL A 104 6.41 -12.30 -2.65
N ASP A 105 7.12 -11.17 -2.68
CA ASP A 105 7.22 -10.23 -1.56
C ASP A 105 5.83 -9.69 -1.17
N ALA A 106 5.00 -9.33 -2.16
CA ALA A 106 3.64 -8.86 -1.91
C ALA A 106 2.77 -9.96 -1.28
N TYR A 107 2.84 -11.18 -1.83
CA TYR A 107 2.08 -12.33 -1.33
C TYR A 107 2.47 -12.66 0.12
N LEU A 108 3.76 -12.81 0.42
CA LEU A 108 4.23 -13.12 1.78
C LEU A 108 3.87 -12.04 2.78
N MET A 109 3.98 -10.76 2.39
CA MET A 109 3.57 -9.65 3.25
C MET A 109 2.05 -9.66 3.48
N GLU A 110 1.25 -9.90 2.44
CA GLU A 110 -0.20 -10.00 2.54
C GLU A 110 -0.62 -11.11 3.50
N GLU A 111 0.01 -12.29 3.42
CA GLU A 111 -0.27 -13.42 4.32
C GLU A 111 -0.07 -13.08 5.80
N GLU A 112 0.92 -12.24 6.12
CA GLU A 112 1.22 -11.84 7.50
C GLU A 112 0.17 -10.88 8.09
N LEU A 113 -0.57 -10.12 7.27
CA LEU A 113 -1.50 -9.10 7.74
C LEU A 113 -2.68 -9.70 8.53
N LYS A 114 -2.97 -9.11 9.68
CA LYS A 114 -4.12 -9.43 10.54
C LYS A 114 -5.15 -8.29 10.58
N PHE A 115 -5.30 -7.56 9.48
CA PHE A 115 -6.31 -6.51 9.30
C PHE A 115 -6.72 -6.41 7.83
N TYR A 116 -7.83 -5.75 7.55
CA TYR A 116 -8.28 -5.42 6.19
C TYR A 116 -7.70 -4.09 5.74
N GLY A 117 -6.89 -4.11 4.71
CA GLY A 117 -6.17 -2.96 4.20
C GLY A 117 -4.98 -3.36 3.36
N VAL A 118 -4.21 -2.37 2.94
CA VAL A 118 -3.01 -2.58 2.11
C VAL A 118 -1.79 -1.96 2.79
N ALA A 119 -0.79 -2.80 3.05
CA ALA A 119 0.50 -2.39 3.61
C ALA A 119 1.59 -2.32 2.53
N PHE A 120 2.66 -1.58 2.79
CA PHE A 120 3.82 -1.53 1.92
C PHE A 120 4.90 -2.46 2.45
N HIS A 121 5.36 -3.38 1.58
CA HIS A 121 6.57 -4.16 1.84
C HIS A 121 7.80 -3.25 1.85
N HIS A 122 8.83 -3.58 2.62
CA HIS A 122 10.04 -2.76 2.77
C HIS A 122 10.72 -2.40 1.42
N SER A 123 10.58 -3.24 0.40
CA SER A 123 11.10 -2.97 -0.95
C SER A 123 10.50 -1.72 -1.60
N ALA A 124 9.27 -1.34 -1.22
CA ALA A 124 8.57 -0.17 -1.73
C ALA A 124 8.76 1.08 -0.84
N GLU A 125 9.23 0.95 0.40
CA GLU A 125 9.30 2.06 1.37
C GLU A 125 10.12 3.25 0.88
N LYS A 126 11.22 3.01 0.16
CA LYS A 126 12.01 4.12 -0.39
C LYS A 126 11.19 5.01 -1.33
N LEU A 127 10.35 4.41 -2.18
CA LEU A 127 9.49 5.16 -3.09
C LEU A 127 8.37 5.88 -2.34
N VAL A 128 7.84 5.26 -1.30
CA VAL A 128 6.85 5.88 -0.39
C VAL A 128 7.44 7.12 0.28
N ILE A 129 8.63 7.02 0.85
CA ILE A 129 9.31 8.14 1.49
C ILE A 129 9.57 9.29 0.49
N GLU A 130 10.04 8.96 -0.72
CA GLU A 130 10.25 9.95 -1.78
C GLU A 130 8.94 10.64 -2.19
N ALA A 131 7.83 9.91 -2.23
CA ALA A 131 6.51 10.46 -2.55
C ALA A 131 6.02 11.40 -1.46
N LEU A 132 6.14 11.00 -0.19
CA LEU A 132 5.74 11.81 0.95
C LEU A 132 6.61 13.08 1.08
N GLU A 133 7.94 12.99 0.85
CA GLU A 133 8.83 14.16 0.81
C GLU A 133 8.38 15.20 -0.22
N ARG A 134 8.02 14.76 -1.43
CA ARG A 134 7.58 15.67 -2.50
C ARG A 134 6.25 16.33 -2.20
N MET A 135 5.36 15.64 -1.51
CA MET A 135 4.06 16.19 -1.10
C MET A 135 4.21 17.38 -0.14
N TYR A 136 5.24 17.33 0.72
CA TYR A 136 5.48 18.33 1.77
C TYR A 136 6.50 19.42 1.42
N TYR A 137 6.99 19.45 0.16
CA TYR A 137 7.96 20.47 -0.24
C TYR A 137 7.27 21.82 -0.55
N PRO A 138 7.57 22.93 0.18
CA PRO A 138 6.84 24.19 0.07
C PRO A 138 6.95 24.92 -1.28
N GLY A 139 7.78 24.43 -2.18
CA GLY A 139 8.05 25.07 -3.49
C GLY A 139 7.32 24.42 -4.70
N SER A 140 6.65 23.31 -4.52
CA SER A 140 5.97 22.64 -5.64
C SER A 140 4.57 23.23 -5.87
N LYS A 141 4.51 24.35 -6.58
CA LYS A 141 3.23 25.05 -6.92
C LYS A 141 2.27 24.23 -7.80
N LYS A 142 2.58 23.01 -8.25
CA LYS A 142 1.85 22.40 -9.36
C LYS A 142 1.19 21.04 -9.16
N ILE A 143 1.45 20.29 -8.10
CA ILE A 143 0.79 19.00 -7.96
C ILE A 143 0.41 18.77 -6.50
N ARG A 144 -0.85 19.02 -6.15
CA ARG A 144 -1.45 18.53 -4.90
C ARG A 144 -1.74 17.04 -5.07
N ILE A 145 -0.71 16.21 -4.96
CA ILE A 145 -0.89 14.76 -4.90
C ILE A 145 -1.14 14.44 -3.42
N TYR A 146 -2.36 14.06 -3.09
CA TYR A 146 -2.69 13.57 -1.77
C TYR A 146 -2.44 12.07 -1.73
N TYR A 147 -1.49 11.65 -0.90
CA TYR A 147 -1.27 10.25 -0.61
C TYR A 147 -1.85 9.93 0.77
N PRO A 148 -2.91 9.14 0.85
CA PRO A 148 -3.40 8.64 2.12
C PRO A 148 -2.49 7.50 2.61
N ILE A 149 -1.21 7.80 2.80
CA ILE A 149 -0.22 6.84 3.31
C ILE A 149 0.19 7.27 4.71
N HIS A 150 0.10 6.34 5.66
CA HIS A 150 0.47 6.54 7.05
C HIS A 150 1.45 5.46 7.51
N GLU A 151 2.37 5.84 8.41
CA GLU A 151 3.20 4.89 9.16
C GLU A 151 2.53 4.64 10.50
N CYS A 152 2.14 3.39 10.75
CA CYS A 152 1.61 3.00 12.06
C CYS A 152 2.04 1.57 12.42
N SER A 153 1.77 1.18 13.65
CA SER A 153 2.03 -0.18 14.14
C SER A 153 0.89 -1.10 13.68
N ILE A 154 1.17 -1.98 12.73
CA ILE A 154 0.18 -2.92 12.20
C ILE A 154 0.28 -4.30 12.83
N PRO A 155 -0.85 -4.98 13.07
CA PRO A 155 -0.87 -6.35 13.56
C PRO A 155 -0.53 -7.34 12.44
N LEU A 156 0.48 -8.16 12.68
CA LEU A 156 0.88 -9.29 11.86
C LEU A 156 0.55 -10.60 12.58
N LYS A 157 0.73 -11.75 11.93
CA LYS A 157 0.49 -13.06 12.52
C LYS A 157 1.26 -13.28 13.83
N THR A 158 2.49 -12.83 13.89
CA THR A 158 3.42 -13.11 14.99
C THR A 158 3.73 -11.91 15.90
N CYS A 159 3.56 -10.69 15.41
CA CYS A 159 3.93 -9.47 16.12
C CYS A 159 3.14 -8.25 15.68
N LYS A 160 3.42 -7.11 16.32
CA LYS A 160 3.07 -5.78 15.80
C LYS A 160 4.36 -5.06 15.41
N CYS A 161 4.42 -4.49 14.22
CA CYS A 161 5.55 -3.67 13.79
C CYS A 161 5.11 -2.49 12.93
N LYS A 162 6.00 -1.49 12.80
CA LYS A 162 5.73 -0.29 12.03
C LYS A 162 5.89 -0.57 10.55
N HIS A 163 4.85 -0.24 9.79
CA HIS A 163 4.84 -0.24 8.35
C HIS A 163 4.09 0.96 7.80
N TYR A 164 4.39 1.31 6.56
CA TYR A 164 3.52 2.20 5.80
C TYR A 164 2.30 1.42 5.32
N LEU A 165 1.14 2.06 5.38
CA LEU A 165 -0.10 1.50 4.86
C LEU A 165 -0.94 2.57 4.17
N ILE A 166 -1.93 2.14 3.41
CA ILE A 166 -2.91 3.02 2.78
C ILE A 166 -4.03 3.31 3.78
N ALA A 167 -4.17 4.57 4.18
CA ALA A 167 -5.33 5.05 4.94
C ALA A 167 -6.53 5.24 4.00
N TRP A 168 -7.04 4.16 3.45
CA TRP A 168 -8.07 4.12 2.41
C TRP A 168 -9.37 4.84 2.82
N HIS A 169 -9.67 4.94 4.11
CA HIS A 169 -10.81 5.66 4.69
C HIS A 169 -10.65 7.20 4.63
N LYS A 170 -9.45 7.71 4.39
CA LYS A 170 -9.17 9.14 4.24
C LYS A 170 -9.34 9.68 2.82
N LEU A 171 -9.61 8.84 1.85
CA LEU A 171 -9.77 9.22 0.46
C LEU A 171 -11.17 8.85 -0.03
N ASN A 172 -12.00 9.86 -0.30
CA ASN A 172 -13.23 9.66 -1.03
C ASN A 172 -12.93 9.60 -2.54
N THR A 173 -13.22 8.45 -3.15
CA THR A 173 -12.99 8.21 -4.58
C THR A 173 -14.19 8.58 -5.45
N ALA A 174 -15.32 8.91 -4.86
CA ALA A 174 -16.57 9.25 -5.54
C ALA A 174 -16.76 10.75 -5.77
N LEU A 175 -15.69 11.45 -6.22
CA LEU A 175 -15.73 12.87 -6.62
C LEU A 175 -15.82 13.91 -5.50
N SER A 176 -16.00 13.57 -4.25
CA SER A 176 -15.88 14.50 -3.13
C SER A 176 -14.52 14.36 -2.44
N GLN A 177 -14.05 15.44 -1.79
CA GLN A 177 -12.83 15.42 -0.99
C GLN A 177 -13.11 15.01 0.46
N ASP A 178 -14.31 14.54 0.75
CA ASP A 178 -14.77 14.25 2.09
C ASP A 178 -14.17 12.94 2.62
N ASP A 179 -13.95 12.95 3.91
CA ASP A 179 -13.48 11.80 4.67
C ASP A 179 -14.63 10.79 4.82
N ILE A 180 -14.44 9.56 4.36
CA ILE A 180 -15.43 8.48 4.48
C ILE A 180 -15.20 7.61 5.72
N THR A 181 -14.53 8.15 6.73
CA THR A 181 -14.19 7.40 7.95
C THR A 181 -15.41 6.80 8.64
N GLU A 182 -16.49 7.57 8.74
CA GLU A 182 -17.72 7.09 9.39
C GLU A 182 -18.39 5.96 8.61
N ASP A 183 -18.51 6.11 7.29
CA ASP A 183 -19.03 5.04 6.42
C ASP A 183 -18.18 3.77 6.53
N SER A 184 -16.86 3.93 6.56
CA SER A 184 -15.92 2.81 6.71
C SER A 184 -16.13 2.07 8.03
N LYS A 185 -16.36 2.80 9.13
CA LYS A 185 -16.64 2.20 10.43
C LYS A 185 -17.99 1.48 10.44
N ASN A 186 -19.00 2.06 9.80
CA ASN A 186 -20.32 1.45 9.68
C ASN A 186 -20.26 0.15 8.87
N TRP A 187 -19.52 0.11 7.75
CA TRP A 187 -19.31 -1.11 6.98
C TRP A 187 -18.62 -2.19 7.81
N LEU A 188 -17.56 -1.83 8.55
CA LEU A 188 -16.85 -2.75 9.44
C LEU A 188 -17.72 -3.23 10.62
N ALA A 189 -18.52 -2.35 11.22
CA ALA A 189 -19.45 -2.70 12.29
C ALA A 189 -20.51 -3.71 11.80
N ASN A 190 -21.08 -3.49 10.62
CA ASN A 190 -22.00 -4.44 9.99
C ASN A 190 -21.35 -5.80 9.73
N MET A 191 -20.09 -5.82 9.29
CA MET A 191 -19.34 -7.06 9.13
C MET A 191 -19.13 -7.77 10.47
N ASN A 192 -18.86 -7.06 11.56
CA ASN A 192 -18.68 -7.64 12.89
C ASN A 192 -19.91 -8.42 13.38
N LEU A 193 -21.11 -8.01 12.95
CA LEU A 193 -22.35 -8.73 13.29
C LEU A 193 -22.46 -10.09 12.59
N THR A 194 -21.69 -10.33 11.53
CA THR A 194 -21.79 -11.54 10.69
C THR A 194 -20.63 -12.50 10.86
N VAL A 195 -19.60 -12.12 11.61
CA VAL A 195 -18.36 -12.90 11.77
C VAL A 195 -18.01 -13.14 13.22
N SER A 196 -17.31 -14.25 13.48
CA SER A 196 -16.78 -14.61 14.79
C SER A 196 -15.38 -15.21 14.66
N GLY A 197 -14.67 -15.37 15.79
CA GLY A 197 -13.34 -15.96 15.80
C GLY A 197 -12.29 -15.17 14.99
N GLY A 198 -11.51 -15.87 14.18
CA GLY A 198 -10.44 -15.28 13.40
C GLY A 198 -10.85 -14.08 12.53
N PRO A 199 -11.92 -14.18 11.70
CA PRO A 199 -12.40 -13.05 10.89
C PRO A 199 -12.76 -11.81 11.70
N ARG A 200 -13.32 -11.98 12.89
CA ARG A 200 -13.65 -10.84 13.79
C ARG A 200 -12.40 -10.08 14.23
N VAL A 201 -11.31 -10.79 14.52
CA VAL A 201 -10.02 -10.16 14.88
C VAL A 201 -9.53 -9.22 13.77
N TYR A 202 -9.73 -9.58 12.50
CA TYR A 202 -9.36 -8.70 11.40
C TYR A 202 -10.18 -7.42 11.37
N VAL A 203 -11.48 -7.51 11.64
CA VAL A 203 -12.37 -6.32 11.71
C VAL A 203 -11.94 -5.41 12.86
N ASP A 204 -11.79 -5.97 14.06
CA ASP A 204 -11.43 -5.21 15.27
C ASP A 204 -10.05 -4.52 15.10
N ASN A 205 -9.07 -5.23 14.53
CA ASN A 205 -7.77 -4.66 14.22
C ASN A 205 -7.87 -3.53 13.19
N THR A 206 -8.74 -3.66 12.19
CA THR A 206 -8.93 -2.62 11.17
C THR A 206 -9.52 -1.36 11.78
N ILE A 207 -10.53 -1.50 12.65
CA ILE A 207 -11.13 -0.37 13.38
C ILE A 207 -10.08 0.32 14.26
N THR A 208 -9.26 -0.46 14.96
CA THR A 208 -8.17 0.07 15.80
C THR A 208 -7.17 0.88 14.98
N ILE A 209 -6.78 0.41 13.81
CA ILE A 209 -5.87 1.13 12.90
C ILE A 209 -6.50 2.44 12.41
N ILE A 210 -7.77 2.42 12.02
CA ILE A 210 -8.51 3.62 11.61
C ILE A 210 -8.50 4.65 12.75
N ASP A 211 -8.77 4.23 13.97
CA ASP A 211 -8.77 5.11 15.14
C ASP A 211 -7.37 5.67 15.47
N GLU A 212 -6.32 4.86 15.36
CA GLU A 212 -4.94 5.34 15.51
C GLU A 212 -4.58 6.40 14.47
N ILE A 213 -4.90 6.16 13.20
CA ILE A 213 -4.65 7.12 12.12
C ILE A 213 -5.41 8.43 12.35
N ASN A 214 -6.67 8.33 12.83
CA ASN A 214 -7.51 9.51 13.07
C ASN A 214 -7.04 10.35 14.27
N LYS A 215 -6.45 9.72 15.27
CA LYS A 215 -5.87 10.41 16.44
C LYS A 215 -4.55 11.11 16.12
N THR A 216 -3.85 10.69 15.05
CA THR A 216 -2.56 11.29 14.68
C THR A 216 -2.80 12.60 13.93
N PRO A 217 -2.45 13.77 14.49
CA PRO A 217 -2.62 15.05 13.81
C PRO A 217 -1.84 15.06 12.48
N LYS A 218 -2.45 15.60 11.42
CA LYS A 218 -1.79 15.72 10.10
C LYS A 218 -0.40 16.38 10.19
N ILE A 219 -0.19 17.30 11.13
CA ILE A 219 1.05 18.04 11.34
C ILE A 219 2.14 17.15 11.96
N GLU A 220 1.80 16.31 12.92
CA GLU A 220 2.76 15.43 13.60
C GLU A 220 3.34 14.34 12.67
N SER A 221 2.53 13.83 11.77
CA SER A 221 3.00 12.87 10.73
C SER A 221 3.99 13.54 9.77
N ILE A 222 3.77 14.83 9.44
CA ILE A 222 4.65 15.64 8.60
C ILE A 222 6.00 15.88 9.29
N GLU A 223 5.96 16.24 10.58
CA GLU A 223 7.15 16.58 11.34
C GLU A 223 8.01 15.35 11.65
N LYS A 224 7.40 14.23 12.02
CA LYS A 224 8.07 12.93 12.15
C LYS A 224 8.75 12.49 10.84
N HIS A 225 8.09 12.72 9.69
CA HIS A 225 8.67 12.46 8.37
C HIS A 225 9.88 13.36 8.06
N ARG A 226 9.78 14.65 8.38
CA ARG A 226 10.90 15.62 8.20
C ARG A 226 12.12 15.22 9.02
N VAL A 227 11.92 14.84 10.28
CA VAL A 227 13.00 14.40 11.18
C VAL A 227 13.66 13.13 10.62
N LYS A 228 12.87 12.10 10.30
CA LYS A 228 13.37 10.83 9.74
C LYS A 228 14.13 11.02 8.42
N THR A 229 13.63 11.88 7.56
CA THR A 229 14.28 12.23 6.28
C THR A 229 15.59 12.98 6.48
N ALA A 230 15.63 13.94 7.41
CA ALA A 230 16.85 14.67 7.75
C ALA A 230 17.93 13.72 8.31
N GLU A 231 17.55 12.77 9.16
CA GLU A 231 18.45 11.76 9.69
C GLU A 231 19.04 10.84 8.60
N ILE A 232 18.19 10.36 7.68
CA ILE A 232 18.62 9.54 6.54
C ILE A 232 19.60 10.33 5.65
N LYS A 233 19.31 11.60 5.38
CA LYS A 233 20.21 12.48 4.58
C LYS A 233 21.55 12.70 5.29
N ARG A 234 21.54 12.93 6.60
CA ARG A 234 22.76 13.07 7.42
C ARG A 234 23.59 11.79 7.41
N LYS A 235 22.96 10.62 7.56
CA LYS A 235 23.63 9.32 7.51
C LYS A 235 24.28 9.08 6.16
N LYS A 236 23.56 9.31 5.05
CA LYS A 236 24.11 9.18 3.68
C LYS A 236 25.26 10.16 3.41
N HIS A 237 25.16 11.38 3.93
CA HIS A 237 26.22 12.37 3.80
C HIS A 237 27.49 11.92 4.53
N LYS A 238 27.34 11.42 5.77
CA LYS A 238 28.44 10.89 6.56
C LYS A 238 29.12 9.70 5.87
N GLU A 239 28.36 8.75 5.34
CA GLU A 239 28.88 7.61 4.58
C GLU A 239 29.64 8.04 3.30
N ARG A 240 29.17 9.09 2.61
CA ARG A 240 29.86 9.66 1.44
C ARG A 240 31.19 10.32 1.82
N LEU A 241 31.23 11.05 2.93
CA LEU A 241 32.45 11.66 3.45
C LEU A 241 33.47 10.59 3.86
N GLU A 242 33.05 9.56 4.58
CA GLU A 242 33.92 8.45 4.99
C GLU A 242 34.53 7.71 3.76
N LYS A 243 33.72 7.47 2.73
CA LYS A 243 34.20 6.87 1.46
C LYS A 243 35.19 7.79 0.73
N LYS A 244 34.99 9.11 0.77
CA LYS A 244 35.90 10.08 0.18
C LYS A 244 37.25 10.10 0.90
N ILE A 245 37.21 10.15 2.24
CA ILE A 245 38.43 10.10 3.09
C ILE A 245 39.21 8.80 2.88
N LYS A 246 38.53 7.65 2.79
CA LYS A 246 39.19 6.36 2.48
C LYS A 246 39.87 6.35 1.08
N LYS A 247 39.20 6.93 0.09
CA LYS A 247 39.78 7.07 -1.28
C LYS A 247 41.03 7.96 -1.29
N ASP A 248 41.00 9.06 -0.58
CA ASP A 248 42.13 10.00 -0.52
C ASP A 248 43.30 9.42 0.27
N LYS A 249 43.07 8.70 1.34
CA LYS A 249 44.12 7.95 2.08
C LYS A 249 44.76 6.85 1.23
N ASN A 250 44.02 6.16 0.38
CA ASN A 250 44.58 5.15 -0.52
C ASN A 250 45.38 5.75 -1.68
N LYS A 251 44.98 6.95 -2.19
CA LYS A 251 45.78 7.69 -3.20
C LYS A 251 47.09 8.23 -2.62
N GLY A 252 47.12 8.60 -1.34
CA GLY A 252 48.36 9.05 -0.66
C GLY A 252 49.39 7.93 -0.48
N LYS A 253 48.92 6.70 -0.22
CA LYS A 253 49.83 5.54 -0.02
C LYS A 253 50.51 5.08 -1.34
N HIS A 254 49.86 5.25 -2.49
CA HIS A 254 50.46 4.90 -3.79
C HIS A 254 51.48 5.92 -4.30
N LYS A 255 51.51 7.16 -3.76
CA LYS A 255 52.51 8.16 -4.12
C LYS A 255 53.82 8.10 -3.31
N SER A 256 53.82 7.39 -2.16
CA SER A 256 54.99 7.24 -1.29
C SER A 256 55.82 5.97 -1.54
N SER A 257 55.40 5.09 -2.48
CA SER A 257 56.11 3.86 -2.84
C SER A 257 56.93 3.96 -4.13
N HIS A 258 57.08 5.18 -4.70
CA HIS A 258 57.85 5.44 -5.89
C HIS A 258 58.86 6.60 -5.67
N LYS A 259 59.52 6.60 -4.52
CA LYS A 259 60.74 7.39 -4.29
C LYS A 259 61.83 6.50 -3.77
#